data_308345e07d7016d6326c7584e0837723
#
_entry.id   308345e07d7016d6326c7584e0837723
#
_cell.length_a   1.000
_cell.length_b   1.000
_cell.length_c   1.000
_cell.angle_alpha   90.00
_cell.angle_beta   90.00
_cell.angle_gamma   90.00
#
_symmetry.space_group_name_H-M   'P 1'
#
loop_
_entity.id
_entity.type
_entity.pdbx_description
1 polymer ?
#
loop_
_entity_poly.entity_id
_entity_poly.type
_entity_poly.pdbx_seq_one_letter_code
_entity_poly.pdbx_strand_id
1 'polypeptide(L)'
;MSARRYEPVLEGLALLAVTFPLAVGLHVSTLWFVVPLAVITFTKRPYLEYGLSLERPGSVGFHAVVVTVVFVPYAICHYLLAHWWEGATFHFRLPPDVLRAMIDQVLLIALPEEFFFRGYLQTQFDLVWGRPYRLFGVAWGVGMPAAAALFAVCHVLFGGPVRLIVFFPGLLYGWLRVRTGTIAVPTLYHAFSNLLMQTMLVSLSA
;
A
#
# COMPACT_ATOMS: atom_id res chain seq x y z
N MET A 1 12.44 6.04 30.56
CA MET A 1 11.36 6.22 29.55
C MET A 1 10.37 5.09 29.75
N SER A 2 9.08 5.40 29.99
CA SER A 2 8.08 4.40 30.37
C SER A 2 7.80 3.42 29.21
N ALA A 3 7.78 2.12 29.48
CA ALA A 3 7.43 1.05 28.51
C ALA A 3 6.08 1.33 27.81
N ARG A 4 5.14 1.94 28.51
CA ARG A 4 3.83 2.35 27.97
C ARG A 4 3.89 3.24 26.74
N ARG A 5 4.98 4.01 26.53
CA ARG A 5 5.12 4.87 25.37
C ARG A 5 5.16 4.07 24.06
N TYR A 6 5.70 2.86 24.08
CA TYR A 6 5.88 2.03 22.88
C TYR A 6 4.78 0.97 22.71
N GLU A 7 3.77 0.95 23.59
CA GLU A 7 2.62 0.02 23.49
C GLU A 7 1.98 0.01 22.08
N PRO A 8 1.73 1.17 21.40
CA PRO A 8 1.16 1.14 20.07
C PRO A 8 2.05 0.42 19.03
N VAL A 9 3.36 0.63 19.09
CA VAL A 9 4.32 -0.03 18.19
C VAL A 9 4.34 -1.54 18.44
N LEU A 10 4.41 -1.95 19.71
CA LEU A 10 4.42 -3.37 20.08
C LEU A 10 3.12 -4.06 19.68
N GLU A 11 1.99 -3.40 19.87
CA GLU A 11 0.68 -3.88 19.42
C GLU A 11 0.66 -4.07 17.89
N GLY A 12 1.10 -3.04 17.13
CA GLY A 12 1.16 -3.11 15.66
C GLY A 12 2.05 -4.25 15.15
N LEU A 13 3.23 -4.44 15.75
CA LEU A 13 4.14 -5.53 15.40
C LEU A 13 3.60 -6.90 15.81
N ALA A 14 2.93 -7.00 16.97
CA ALA A 14 2.29 -8.23 17.39
C ALA A 14 1.15 -8.63 16.44
N LEU A 15 0.31 -7.66 16.04
CA LEU A 15 -0.73 -7.91 15.05
C LEU A 15 -0.14 -8.34 13.70
N LEU A 16 0.94 -7.70 13.25
CA LEU A 16 1.63 -8.10 12.03
C LEU A 16 2.13 -9.54 12.11
N ALA A 17 2.78 -9.90 13.22
CA ALA A 17 3.33 -11.25 13.43
C ALA A 17 2.25 -12.34 13.48
N VAL A 18 1.02 -12.01 13.86
CA VAL A 18 -0.13 -12.94 13.85
C VAL A 18 -0.84 -12.92 12.51
N THR A 19 -1.13 -11.74 11.96
CA THR A 19 -1.94 -11.61 10.74
C THR A 19 -1.21 -12.12 9.51
N PHE A 20 0.10 -11.87 9.39
CA PHE A 20 0.88 -12.28 8.21
C PHE A 20 0.84 -13.81 8.00
N PRO A 21 1.27 -14.67 8.95
CA PRO A 21 1.25 -16.11 8.72
C PRO A 21 -0.18 -16.67 8.55
N LEU A 22 -1.19 -16.08 9.19
CA LEU A 22 -2.57 -16.49 9.01
C LEU A 22 -3.10 -16.14 7.63
N ALA A 23 -2.87 -14.91 7.17
CA ALA A 23 -3.31 -14.46 5.85
C ALA A 23 -2.66 -15.28 4.73
N VAL A 24 -1.35 -15.56 4.84
CA VAL A 24 -0.61 -16.36 3.87
C VAL A 24 -0.98 -17.84 3.96
N GLY A 25 -1.00 -18.41 5.16
CA GLY A 25 -1.25 -19.85 5.35
C GLY A 25 -2.68 -20.27 5.02
N LEU A 26 -3.65 -19.39 5.25
CA LEU A 26 -5.07 -19.65 4.92
C LEU A 26 -5.46 -19.12 3.53
N HIS A 27 -4.58 -18.41 2.82
CA HIS A 27 -4.88 -17.69 1.57
C HIS A 27 -6.07 -16.72 1.69
N VAL A 28 -6.19 -16.02 2.83
CA VAL A 28 -7.29 -15.11 3.16
C VAL A 28 -6.76 -13.69 3.38
N SER A 29 -6.66 -12.92 2.29
CA SER A 29 -6.16 -11.53 2.33
C SER A 29 -7.04 -10.59 3.15
N THR A 30 -8.34 -10.86 3.26
CA THR A 30 -9.27 -10.05 4.06
C THR A 30 -8.92 -10.00 5.56
N LEU A 31 -8.09 -10.90 6.06
CA LEU A 31 -7.58 -10.84 7.43
C LEU A 31 -6.78 -9.56 7.70
N TRP A 32 -6.10 -9.00 6.69
CA TRP A 32 -5.44 -7.71 6.80
C TRP A 32 -6.41 -6.55 7.11
N PHE A 33 -7.68 -6.71 6.80
CA PHE A 33 -8.73 -5.74 7.13
C PHE A 33 -9.43 -6.08 8.44
N VAL A 34 -9.88 -7.32 8.58
CA VAL A 34 -10.75 -7.76 9.68
C VAL A 34 -10.03 -7.70 11.03
N VAL A 35 -8.76 -8.13 11.10
CA VAL A 35 -8.02 -8.19 12.37
C VAL A 35 -7.81 -6.80 12.97
N PRO A 36 -7.23 -5.80 12.26
CA PRO A 36 -7.07 -4.47 12.85
C PRO A 36 -8.43 -3.77 13.07
N LEU A 37 -9.44 -4.00 12.22
CA LEU A 37 -10.78 -3.46 12.42
C LEU A 37 -11.38 -3.97 13.74
N ALA A 38 -11.25 -5.26 14.02
CA ALA A 38 -11.70 -5.85 15.28
C ALA A 38 -11.01 -5.19 16.48
N VAL A 39 -9.68 -5.01 16.44
CA VAL A 39 -8.94 -4.33 17.51
C VAL A 39 -9.45 -2.91 17.73
N ILE A 40 -9.57 -2.11 16.66
CA ILE A 40 -10.08 -0.73 16.72
C ILE A 40 -11.47 -0.71 17.35
N THR A 41 -12.35 -1.62 16.92
CA THR A 41 -13.75 -1.71 17.37
C THR A 41 -13.83 -2.08 18.85
N PHE A 42 -13.16 -3.16 19.27
CA PHE A 42 -13.18 -3.62 20.66
C PHE A 42 -12.48 -2.68 21.63
N THR A 43 -11.47 -1.95 21.17
CA THR A 43 -10.78 -0.91 21.96
C THR A 43 -11.45 0.45 21.86
N LYS A 44 -12.56 0.58 21.12
CA LYS A 44 -13.36 1.81 20.96
C LYS A 44 -12.54 3.00 20.42
N ARG A 45 -11.57 2.75 19.54
CA ARG A 45 -10.75 3.81 18.92
C ARG A 45 -11.52 4.49 17.78
N PRO A 46 -11.26 5.78 17.52
CA PRO A 46 -11.95 6.51 16.44
C PRO A 46 -11.53 5.97 15.06
N TYR A 47 -12.47 5.47 14.28
CA TYR A 47 -12.21 4.93 12.93
C TYR A 47 -11.56 5.95 11.98
N LEU A 48 -11.88 7.23 12.13
CA LEU A 48 -11.34 8.31 11.31
C LEU A 48 -9.81 8.46 11.44
N GLU A 49 -9.25 8.20 12.63
CA GLU A 49 -7.80 8.23 12.84
C GLU A 49 -7.08 7.16 12.02
N TYR A 50 -7.76 6.06 11.73
CA TYR A 50 -7.26 4.95 10.92
C TYR A 50 -7.59 5.10 9.43
N GLY A 51 -8.17 6.24 9.03
CA GLY A 51 -8.43 6.59 7.64
C GLY A 51 -9.69 5.99 7.04
N LEU A 52 -10.59 5.49 7.86
CA LEU A 52 -11.91 5.05 7.43
C LEU A 52 -12.82 6.29 7.22
N SER A 53 -12.46 7.10 6.24
CA SER A 53 -13.16 8.30 5.79
C SER A 53 -13.12 8.37 4.28
N LEU A 54 -14.14 8.96 3.66
CA LEU A 54 -14.18 9.30 2.24
C LEU A 54 -13.94 10.79 1.99
N GLU A 55 -13.66 11.56 3.04
CA GLU A 55 -13.40 12.99 2.95
C GLU A 55 -12.04 13.27 2.28
N ARG A 56 -12.00 14.37 1.51
CA ARG A 56 -10.78 14.94 0.91
C ARG A 56 -9.97 13.98 0.00
N PRO A 57 -10.58 13.38 -1.02
CA PRO A 57 -9.84 12.48 -1.92
C PRO A 57 -8.73 13.18 -2.71
N GLY A 58 -8.70 14.50 -2.75
CA GLY A 58 -7.81 15.31 -3.58
C GLY A 58 -8.51 15.85 -4.83
N SER A 59 -7.88 16.83 -5.50
CA SER A 59 -8.39 17.35 -6.76
C SER A 59 -7.99 16.48 -7.95
N VAL A 60 -8.74 16.54 -9.04
CA VAL A 60 -8.39 15.85 -10.30
C VAL A 60 -6.99 16.22 -10.77
N GLY A 61 -6.62 17.52 -10.69
CA GLY A 61 -5.28 17.98 -11.06
C GLY A 61 -4.18 17.36 -10.20
N PHE A 62 -4.41 17.21 -8.89
CA PHE A 62 -3.48 16.51 -8.01
C PHE A 62 -3.25 15.05 -8.47
N HIS A 63 -4.33 14.31 -8.73
CA HIS A 63 -4.22 12.93 -9.19
C HIS A 63 -3.56 12.82 -10.58
N ALA A 64 -3.89 13.74 -11.50
CA ALA A 64 -3.25 13.79 -12.80
C ALA A 64 -1.73 13.98 -12.68
N VAL A 65 -1.26 14.88 -11.81
CA VAL A 65 0.18 15.09 -11.57
C VAL A 65 0.82 13.82 -10.99
N VAL A 66 0.22 13.21 -9.96
CA VAL A 66 0.80 12.00 -9.34
C VAL A 66 0.86 10.84 -10.35
N VAL A 67 -0.20 10.63 -11.12
CA VAL A 67 -0.22 9.58 -12.17
C VAL A 67 0.87 9.85 -13.20
N THR A 68 0.97 11.07 -13.72
CA THR A 68 1.97 11.41 -14.75
C THR A 68 3.39 11.25 -14.23
N VAL A 69 3.68 11.75 -13.03
CA VAL A 69 5.06 11.77 -12.49
C VAL A 69 5.53 10.38 -12.01
N VAL A 70 4.60 9.52 -11.57
CA VAL A 70 4.96 8.21 -11.01
C VAL A 70 4.72 7.09 -12.02
N PHE A 71 3.50 6.98 -12.55
CA PHE A 71 3.13 5.78 -13.33
C PHE A 71 3.58 5.82 -14.79
N VAL A 72 3.69 7.01 -15.39
CA VAL A 72 4.24 7.09 -16.76
C VAL A 72 5.73 6.70 -16.79
N PRO A 73 6.62 7.25 -15.93
CA PRO A 73 8.00 6.78 -15.85
C PRO A 73 8.10 5.29 -15.47
N TYR A 74 7.26 4.80 -14.56
CA TYR A 74 7.22 3.39 -14.21
C TYR A 74 6.94 2.50 -15.44
N ALA A 75 5.91 2.81 -16.22
CA ALA A 75 5.57 2.04 -17.41
C ALA A 75 6.69 2.09 -18.48
N ILE A 76 7.28 3.28 -18.69
CA ILE A 76 8.41 3.46 -19.62
C ILE A 76 9.63 2.64 -19.16
N CYS A 77 10.02 2.73 -17.88
CA CYS A 77 11.14 1.96 -17.35
C CYS A 77 10.91 0.45 -17.47
N HIS A 78 9.69 -0.01 -17.15
CA HIS A 78 9.34 -1.42 -17.27
C HIS A 78 9.47 -1.90 -18.73
N TYR A 79 8.94 -1.14 -19.70
CA TYR A 79 9.10 -1.43 -21.11
C TYR A 79 10.57 -1.48 -21.56
N LEU A 80 11.35 -0.44 -21.20
CA LEU A 80 12.76 -0.36 -21.60
C LEU A 80 13.58 -1.51 -21.04
N LEU A 81 13.35 -1.90 -19.78
CA LEU A 81 14.02 -3.04 -19.15
C LEU A 81 13.68 -4.34 -19.88
N ALA A 82 12.41 -4.62 -20.13
CA ALA A 82 11.99 -5.81 -20.85
C ALA A 82 12.54 -5.84 -22.29
N HIS A 83 12.51 -4.69 -22.98
CA HIS A 83 13.03 -4.57 -24.34
C HIS A 83 14.56 -4.84 -24.41
N TRP A 84 15.35 -4.25 -23.50
CA TRP A 84 16.81 -4.37 -23.54
C TRP A 84 17.31 -5.73 -23.03
N TRP A 85 16.64 -6.34 -22.06
CA TRP A 85 17.09 -7.60 -21.47
C TRP A 85 16.53 -8.84 -22.16
N GLU A 86 15.28 -8.75 -22.64
CA GLU A 86 14.55 -9.90 -23.15
C GLU A 86 14.21 -9.77 -24.64
N GLY A 87 14.53 -8.62 -25.27
CA GLY A 87 14.14 -8.32 -26.65
C GLY A 87 12.63 -8.13 -26.82
N ALA A 88 11.91 -7.91 -25.72
CA ALA A 88 10.46 -7.87 -25.73
C ALA A 88 9.92 -6.72 -26.59
N THR A 89 8.83 -7.00 -27.31
CA THR A 89 8.03 -6.03 -28.05
C THR A 89 6.75 -5.73 -27.29
N PHE A 90 6.23 -4.51 -27.43
CA PHE A 90 5.01 -4.09 -26.77
C PHE A 90 3.80 -4.20 -27.69
N HIS A 91 2.84 -5.03 -27.29
CA HIS A 91 1.55 -5.17 -27.96
C HIS A 91 0.46 -4.96 -26.90
N PHE A 92 -0.15 -3.78 -26.89
CA PHE A 92 -1.15 -3.46 -25.87
C PHE A 92 -2.22 -4.54 -25.73
N ARG A 93 -2.31 -5.12 -24.56
CA ARG A 93 -3.34 -6.11 -24.17
C ARG A 93 -3.81 -5.81 -22.76
N LEU A 94 -5.10 -5.90 -22.54
CA LEU A 94 -5.65 -5.88 -21.19
C LEU A 94 -5.68 -7.30 -20.61
N PRO A 95 -5.54 -7.44 -19.29
CA PRO A 95 -5.80 -8.70 -18.62
C PRO A 95 -7.20 -9.24 -18.96
N PRO A 96 -7.39 -10.56 -19.06
CA PRO A 96 -8.73 -11.15 -19.18
C PRO A 96 -9.62 -10.65 -18.05
N ASP A 97 -10.90 -10.42 -18.34
CA ASP A 97 -11.90 -9.96 -17.36
C ASP A 97 -11.41 -8.75 -16.52
N VAL A 98 -10.87 -7.72 -17.18
CA VAL A 98 -10.24 -6.55 -16.56
C VAL A 98 -11.12 -5.91 -15.47
N LEU A 99 -12.45 -5.88 -15.66
CA LEU A 99 -13.37 -5.32 -14.66
C LEU A 99 -13.38 -6.15 -13.38
N ARG A 100 -13.45 -7.47 -13.50
CA ARG A 100 -13.37 -8.39 -12.37
C ARG A 100 -12.00 -8.28 -11.69
N ALA A 101 -10.92 -8.29 -12.48
CA ALA A 101 -9.58 -8.12 -11.95
C ALA A 101 -9.44 -6.81 -11.16
N MET A 102 -10.02 -5.71 -11.64
CA MET A 102 -10.01 -4.43 -10.92
C MET A 102 -10.80 -4.49 -9.61
N ILE A 103 -11.99 -5.09 -9.60
CA ILE A 103 -12.81 -5.26 -8.38
C ILE A 103 -12.06 -6.12 -7.36
N ASP A 104 -11.50 -7.25 -7.78
CA ASP A 104 -10.72 -8.15 -6.91
C ASP A 104 -9.49 -7.44 -6.35
N GLN A 105 -8.77 -6.68 -7.18
CA GLN A 105 -7.62 -5.89 -6.73
C GLN A 105 -8.01 -4.84 -5.69
N VAL A 106 -9.12 -4.12 -5.89
CA VAL A 106 -9.56 -3.09 -4.94
C VAL A 106 -10.04 -3.71 -3.64
N LEU A 107 -10.95 -4.68 -3.70
CA LEU A 107 -11.67 -5.15 -2.52
C LEU A 107 -10.96 -6.26 -1.75
N LEU A 108 -10.26 -7.16 -2.47
CA LEU A 108 -9.67 -8.35 -1.86
C LEU A 108 -8.17 -8.23 -1.60
N ILE A 109 -7.48 -7.30 -2.25
CA ILE A 109 -6.03 -7.15 -2.13
C ILE A 109 -5.69 -5.77 -1.56
N ALA A 110 -5.90 -4.70 -2.34
CA ALA A 110 -5.41 -3.38 -1.99
C ALA A 110 -6.09 -2.81 -0.73
N LEU A 111 -7.41 -2.88 -0.60
CA LEU A 111 -8.12 -2.34 0.57
C LEU A 111 -7.68 -3.02 1.88
N PRO A 112 -7.65 -4.36 1.98
CA PRO A 112 -7.15 -5.02 3.18
C PRO A 112 -5.71 -4.64 3.53
N GLU A 113 -4.81 -4.66 2.57
CA GLU A 113 -3.40 -4.34 2.81
C GLU A 113 -3.20 -2.86 3.17
N GLU A 114 -3.84 -1.92 2.46
CA GLU A 114 -3.73 -0.50 2.78
C GLU A 114 -4.34 -0.16 4.14
N PHE A 115 -5.43 -0.84 4.52
CA PHE A 115 -5.98 -0.65 5.86
C PHE A 115 -5.02 -1.12 6.94
N PHE A 116 -4.39 -2.30 6.77
CA PHE A 116 -3.42 -2.79 7.75
C PHE A 116 -2.19 -1.89 7.82
N PHE A 117 -1.52 -1.68 6.68
CA PHE A 117 -0.19 -1.02 6.66
C PHE A 117 -0.28 0.49 6.82
N ARG A 118 -1.24 1.17 6.16
CA ARG A 118 -1.35 2.65 6.17
C ARG A 118 -2.42 3.15 7.15
N GLY A 119 -3.53 2.44 7.25
CA GLY A 119 -4.56 2.75 8.21
C GLY A 119 -4.09 2.44 9.64
N TYR A 120 -3.68 1.21 9.91
CA TYR A 120 -3.38 0.75 11.26
C TYR A 120 -1.91 0.92 11.63
N LEU A 121 -0.99 0.20 10.99
CA LEU A 121 0.41 0.09 11.41
C LEU A 121 1.14 1.45 11.36
N GLN A 122 1.01 2.20 10.26
CA GLN A 122 1.58 3.54 10.13
C GLN A 122 1.03 4.48 11.22
N THR A 123 -0.27 4.40 11.52
CA THR A 123 -0.89 5.20 12.58
C THR A 123 -0.32 4.85 13.96
N GLN A 124 -0.16 3.56 14.28
CA GLN A 124 0.45 3.14 15.54
C GLN A 124 1.88 3.68 15.72
N PHE A 125 2.66 3.69 14.67
CA PHE A 125 4.01 4.26 14.70
C PHE A 125 4.00 5.79 14.81
N ASP A 126 3.10 6.46 14.10
CA ASP A 126 2.95 7.92 14.16
C ASP A 126 2.47 8.40 15.55
N LEU A 127 1.71 7.59 16.30
CA LEU A 127 1.34 7.88 17.70
C LEU A 127 2.56 7.96 18.61
N VAL A 128 3.61 7.21 18.35
CA VAL A 128 4.82 7.16 19.16
C VAL A 128 5.84 8.22 18.76
N TRP A 129 6.10 8.37 17.48
CA TRP A 129 7.18 9.22 16.96
C TRP A 129 6.70 10.54 16.36
N GLY A 130 5.39 10.70 16.14
CA GLY A 130 4.83 11.87 15.50
C GLY A 130 5.21 12.02 14.04
N ARG A 131 4.93 13.20 13.48
CA ARG A 131 5.20 13.57 12.08
C ARG A 131 6.01 14.86 12.00
N PRO A 132 7.29 14.86 12.42
CA PRO A 132 8.09 16.08 12.54
C PRO A 132 8.61 16.63 11.20
N TYR A 133 8.57 15.85 10.11
CA TYR A 133 9.12 16.24 8.82
C TYR A 133 8.01 16.69 7.86
N ARG A 134 8.39 17.40 6.78
CA ARG A 134 7.47 17.80 5.70
C ARG A 134 8.03 17.43 4.33
N LEU A 135 7.18 16.85 3.47
CA LEU A 135 7.48 16.55 2.08
C LEU A 135 6.30 17.00 1.21
N PHE A 136 6.53 17.94 0.27
CA PHE A 136 5.48 18.54 -0.56
C PHE A 136 4.27 19.05 0.25
N GLY A 137 4.55 19.72 1.38
CA GLY A 137 3.53 20.27 2.28
C GLY A 137 2.84 19.26 3.19
N VAL A 138 3.15 17.96 3.08
CA VAL A 138 2.56 16.89 3.89
C VAL A 138 3.48 16.58 5.07
N ALA A 139 2.92 16.57 6.29
CA ALA A 139 3.65 16.18 7.49
C ALA A 139 3.84 14.65 7.50
N TRP A 140 5.07 14.18 7.73
CA TRP A 140 5.39 12.75 7.82
C TRP A 140 6.38 12.46 8.94
N GLY A 141 6.50 11.20 9.33
CA GLY A 141 7.40 10.74 10.38
C GLY A 141 7.94 9.34 10.08
N VAL A 142 8.57 8.74 11.07
CA VAL A 142 9.15 7.39 11.00
C VAL A 142 8.09 6.34 10.65
N GLY A 143 6.82 6.57 11.03
CA GLY A 143 5.72 5.63 10.75
C GLY A 143 5.57 5.30 9.28
N MET A 144 5.72 6.28 8.39
CA MET A 144 5.57 6.07 6.94
C MET A 144 6.64 5.13 6.37
N PRO A 145 7.97 5.39 6.49
CA PRO A 145 8.98 4.48 5.97
C PRO A 145 9.04 3.15 6.72
N ALA A 146 8.74 3.11 8.02
CA ALA A 146 8.71 1.87 8.77
C ALA A 146 7.58 0.93 8.31
N ALA A 147 6.36 1.45 8.12
CA ALA A 147 5.25 0.67 7.57
C ALA A 147 5.54 0.21 6.13
N ALA A 148 6.15 1.07 5.28
CA ALA A 148 6.57 0.70 3.94
C ALA A 148 7.64 -0.40 3.93
N ALA A 149 8.60 -0.35 4.86
CA ALA A 149 9.64 -1.38 5.00
C ALA A 149 9.04 -2.72 5.44
N LEU A 150 8.14 -2.73 6.42
CA LEU A 150 7.46 -3.96 6.85
C LEU A 150 6.57 -4.54 5.75
N PHE A 151 5.88 -3.68 4.98
CA PHE A 151 5.15 -4.09 3.80
C PHE A 151 6.05 -4.81 2.78
N ALA A 152 7.21 -4.22 2.48
CA ALA A 152 8.18 -4.82 1.57
C ALA A 152 8.76 -6.13 2.12
N VAL A 153 9.06 -6.21 3.43
CA VAL A 153 9.54 -7.46 4.07
C VAL A 153 8.50 -8.57 3.94
N CYS A 154 7.22 -8.30 4.20
CA CYS A 154 6.16 -9.28 3.99
C CYS A 154 6.10 -9.78 2.54
N HIS A 155 6.28 -8.89 1.57
CA HIS A 155 6.32 -9.25 0.15
C HIS A 155 7.54 -10.10 -0.22
N VAL A 156 8.72 -9.80 0.36
CA VAL A 156 9.93 -10.62 0.19
C VAL A 156 9.73 -12.02 0.74
N LEU A 157 9.18 -12.15 1.94
CA LEU A 157 8.92 -13.44 2.58
C LEU A 157 7.92 -14.30 1.78
N PHE A 158 6.98 -13.68 1.09
CA PHE A 158 5.99 -14.37 0.28
C PHE A 158 6.45 -14.65 -1.16
N GLY A 159 7.21 -13.73 -1.78
CA GLY A 159 7.46 -13.76 -3.23
C GLY A 159 8.92 -13.55 -3.65
N GLY A 160 9.86 -13.60 -2.70
CA GLY A 160 11.30 -13.51 -2.96
C GLY A 160 11.88 -12.10 -2.98
N PRO A 161 13.23 -11.97 -3.04
CA PRO A 161 13.96 -10.73 -2.75
C PRO A 161 13.68 -9.59 -3.75
N VAL A 162 13.35 -9.88 -5.00
CA VAL A 162 13.00 -8.86 -6.01
C VAL A 162 11.82 -8.01 -5.58
N ARG A 163 10.94 -8.55 -4.72
CA ARG A 163 9.78 -7.84 -4.20
C ARG A 163 10.12 -6.74 -3.18
N LEU A 164 11.38 -6.59 -2.80
CA LEU A 164 11.80 -5.45 -1.99
C LEU A 164 11.50 -4.10 -2.68
N ILE A 165 11.39 -4.09 -4.00
CA ILE A 165 11.03 -2.90 -4.79
C ILE A 165 9.68 -2.29 -4.40
N VAL A 166 8.75 -3.07 -3.82
CA VAL A 166 7.44 -2.56 -3.37
C VAL A 166 7.54 -1.58 -2.19
N PHE A 167 8.73 -1.43 -1.62
CA PHE A 167 9.03 -0.38 -0.65
C PHE A 167 8.72 1.03 -1.20
N PHE A 168 9.09 1.30 -2.46
CA PHE A 168 8.89 2.62 -3.08
C PHE A 168 7.42 2.98 -3.29
N PRO A 169 6.58 2.14 -3.93
CA PRO A 169 5.14 2.39 -3.94
C PRO A 169 4.56 2.41 -2.52
N GLY A 170 5.12 1.63 -1.59
CA GLY A 170 4.76 1.67 -0.18
C GLY A 170 4.91 3.05 0.46
N LEU A 171 5.98 3.77 0.15
CA LEU A 171 6.19 5.16 0.57
C LEU A 171 5.15 6.11 -0.05
N LEU A 172 4.86 5.96 -1.34
CA LEU A 172 3.84 6.75 -2.02
C LEU A 172 2.47 6.58 -1.35
N TYR A 173 2.06 5.34 -1.09
CA TYR A 173 0.77 5.04 -0.46
C TYR A 173 0.70 5.61 0.97
N GLY A 174 1.79 5.51 1.74
CA GLY A 174 1.88 6.13 3.06
C GLY A 174 1.78 7.66 3.02
N TRP A 175 2.41 8.30 2.03
CA TRP A 175 2.31 9.73 1.80
C TRP A 175 0.90 10.15 1.37
N LEU A 176 0.27 9.41 0.42
CA LEU A 176 -1.11 9.63 -0.01
C LEU A 176 -2.09 9.50 1.17
N ARG A 177 -1.92 8.50 2.04
CA ARG A 177 -2.70 8.34 3.26
C ARG A 177 -2.67 9.58 4.15
N VAL A 178 -1.48 10.14 4.38
CA VAL A 178 -1.35 11.36 5.19
C VAL A 178 -1.90 12.58 4.47
N ARG A 179 -1.66 12.69 3.16
CA ARG A 179 -2.11 13.82 2.33
C ARG A 179 -3.63 13.94 2.27
N THR A 180 -4.33 12.83 2.17
CA THR A 180 -5.77 12.77 1.93
C THR A 180 -6.58 12.45 3.19
N GLY A 181 -5.95 11.93 4.24
CA GLY A 181 -6.63 11.53 5.48
C GLY A 181 -7.43 10.23 5.35
N THR A 182 -7.43 9.57 4.18
CA THR A 182 -8.23 8.36 3.91
C THR A 182 -7.38 7.22 3.37
N ILE A 183 -7.80 5.97 3.62
CA ILE A 183 -7.21 4.79 2.98
C ILE A 183 -7.77 4.55 1.57
N ALA A 184 -8.90 5.14 1.22
CA ALA A 184 -9.52 4.93 -0.09
C ALA A 184 -8.59 5.34 -1.24
N VAL A 185 -7.87 6.46 -1.09
CA VAL A 185 -6.95 6.95 -2.13
C VAL A 185 -5.76 6.01 -2.31
N PRO A 186 -4.95 5.67 -1.29
CA PRO A 186 -3.87 4.70 -1.48
C PRO A 186 -4.37 3.33 -1.97
N THR A 187 -5.57 2.87 -1.56
CA THR A 187 -6.19 1.65 -2.08
C THR A 187 -6.36 1.70 -3.61
N LEU A 188 -6.92 2.79 -4.13
CA LEU A 188 -7.10 2.95 -5.58
C LEU A 188 -5.75 3.01 -6.32
N TYR A 189 -4.75 3.70 -5.77
CA TYR A 189 -3.41 3.74 -6.36
C TYR A 189 -2.72 2.39 -6.32
N HIS A 190 -2.88 1.63 -5.24
CA HIS A 190 -2.34 0.27 -5.12
C HIS A 190 -3.00 -0.67 -6.14
N ALA A 191 -4.32 -0.69 -6.21
CA ALA A 191 -5.05 -1.49 -7.19
C ALA A 191 -4.67 -1.13 -8.63
N PHE A 192 -4.53 0.18 -8.92
CA PHE A 192 -4.04 0.66 -10.22
C PHE A 192 -2.61 0.20 -10.52
N SER A 193 -1.70 0.24 -9.54
CA SER A 193 -0.33 -0.26 -9.69
C SER A 193 -0.31 -1.73 -10.09
N ASN A 194 -1.11 -2.56 -9.41
CA ASN A 194 -1.21 -3.98 -9.68
C ASN A 194 -1.80 -4.26 -11.07
N LEU A 195 -2.85 -3.52 -11.44
CA LEU A 195 -3.47 -3.65 -12.76
C LEU A 195 -2.52 -3.20 -13.88
N LEU A 196 -1.78 -2.10 -13.67
CA LEU A 196 -0.76 -1.64 -14.61
C LEU A 196 0.35 -2.68 -14.79
N MET A 197 0.85 -3.26 -13.70
CA MET A 197 1.84 -4.35 -13.75
C MET A 197 1.31 -5.54 -14.55
N GLN A 198 0.08 -6.00 -14.28
CA GLN A 198 -0.54 -7.10 -15.02
C GLN A 198 -0.69 -6.76 -16.50
N THR A 199 -1.12 -5.52 -16.83
CA THR A 199 -1.23 -5.04 -18.21
C THR A 199 0.13 -5.04 -18.90
N MET A 200 1.17 -4.57 -18.24
CA MET A 200 2.54 -4.60 -18.79
C MET A 200 2.99 -6.04 -19.07
N LEU A 201 2.78 -6.96 -18.12
CA LEU A 201 3.18 -8.37 -18.26
C LEU A 201 2.48 -9.07 -19.43
N VAL A 202 1.18 -8.82 -19.67
CA VAL A 202 0.46 -9.44 -20.79
C VAL A 202 0.69 -8.73 -22.13
N SER A 203 1.18 -7.49 -22.11
CA SER A 203 1.46 -6.68 -23.30
C SER A 203 2.89 -6.84 -23.82
N LEU A 204 3.82 -7.32 -22.99
CA LEU A 204 5.21 -7.58 -23.36
C LEU A 204 5.35 -9.04 -23.78
N SER A 205 5.86 -9.27 -24.98
CA SER A 205 6.15 -10.60 -25.52
C SER A 205 7.54 -10.60 -26.14
N ALA A 206 8.29 -11.67 -25.86
CA ALA A 206 9.58 -11.93 -26.49
C ALA A 206 9.41 -12.44 -27.93
#